data_bdf32d241f50d5dffbd02e2036228c26
#
_entry.id   bdf32d241f50d5dffbd02e2036228c26
#
_cell.length_a   1.000
_cell.length_b   1.000
_cell.length_c   1.000
_cell.angle_alpha   90.00
_cell.angle_beta   90.00
_cell.angle_gamma   90.00
#
_symmetry.space_group_name_H-M   'P 1'
#
loop_
_entity.id
_entity.type
_entity.pdbx_description
1 polymer ?
#
loop_
_entity_poly.entity_id
_entity_poly.type
_entity_poly.pdbx_seq_one_letter_code
_entity_poly.pdbx_strand_id
1 'polypeptide(L)'
;MNMRKRLGPLSAVDHAALVRLCNLKKVMRRDDGYGTESETFISNASAVMLKKRNLAVTGWSREMYPSKSGYAFAARIVGTQ
;
A
#
# COMPACT_ATOMS: atom_id res chain seq x y z
N MET A 1 -0.80 24.87 -11.46
CA MET A 1 -0.76 24.48 -10.98
C MET A 1 -0.66 23.69 -10.53
N ASN A 2 -0.53 23.39 -10.72
CA ASN A 2 -0.38 22.61 -10.30
C ASN A 2 -0.36 21.92 -9.53
N MET A 3 -0.32 21.91 -9.30
CA MET A 3 -0.26 21.32 -8.61
C MET A 3 -0.61 20.51 -8.14
N ARG A 4 -1.01 20.19 -8.19
CA ARG A 4 -1.59 19.46 -7.86
C ARG A 4 -1.27 18.30 -7.73
N LYS A 5 -1.10 18.07 -7.87
CA LYS A 5 -0.88 17.12 -7.80
C LYS A 5 -0.16 16.58 -7.50
N ARG A 6 0.05 17.11 -7.32
CA ARG A 6 0.80 16.50 -7.22
C ARG A 6 1.29 15.63 -6.22
N LEU A 7 0.81 14.74 -6.02
CA LEU A 7 1.36 13.67 -5.27
C LEU A 7 2.38 12.96 -6.11
N GLY A 8 3.41 13.17 -6.42
CA GLY A 8 4.34 12.47 -7.28
C GLY A 8 4.21 10.96 -7.27
N PRO A 9 5.06 10.24 -7.97
CA PRO A 9 5.02 8.78 -7.99
C PRO A 9 5.37 8.21 -6.61
N LEU A 10 4.91 7.02 -6.34
CA LEU A 10 5.29 6.32 -5.12
C LEU A 10 6.77 5.99 -5.18
N SER A 11 7.40 5.94 -4.01
CA SER A 11 8.77 5.48 -3.93
C SER A 11 8.81 3.99 -4.30
N ALA A 12 10.00 3.50 -4.63
CA ALA A 12 10.16 2.08 -4.97
C ALA A 12 9.73 1.19 -3.81
N VAL A 13 10.01 1.61 -2.58
CA VAL A 13 9.63 0.84 -1.39
C VAL A 13 8.12 0.78 -1.25
N ASP A 14 7.44 1.91 -1.44
CA ASP A 14 5.99 1.94 -1.33
C ASP A 14 5.32 1.17 -2.46
N HIS A 15 5.89 1.24 -3.67
CA HIS A 15 5.41 0.45 -4.80
C HIS A 15 5.46 -1.04 -4.50
N ALA A 16 6.61 -1.50 -4.01
CA ALA A 16 6.77 -2.91 -3.68
C ALA A 16 5.80 -3.34 -2.60
N ALA A 17 5.62 -2.49 -1.59
CA ALA A 17 4.69 -2.77 -0.51
C ALA A 17 3.26 -2.90 -1.05
N LEU A 18 2.85 -2.00 -1.93
CA LEU A 18 1.50 -2.04 -2.48
C LEU A 18 1.28 -3.29 -3.33
N VAL A 19 2.26 -3.64 -4.15
CA VAL A 19 2.15 -4.83 -4.99
C VAL A 19 2.01 -6.08 -4.13
N ARG A 20 2.82 -6.20 -3.08
CA ARG A 20 2.71 -7.34 -2.17
C ARG A 20 1.37 -7.37 -1.46
N LEU A 21 0.90 -6.20 -1.04
CA LEU A 21 -0.41 -6.11 -0.38
C LEU A 21 -1.51 -6.61 -1.31
N CYS A 22 -1.47 -6.21 -2.58
CA CYS A 22 -2.47 -6.63 -3.54
C CYS A 22 -2.40 -8.13 -3.81
N ASN A 23 -1.19 -8.67 -3.85
CA ASN A 23 -1.02 -10.12 -4.06
C ASN A 23 -1.56 -10.94 -2.90
N LEU A 24 -1.37 -10.44 -1.68
CA LEU A 24 -1.84 -11.12 -0.47
C LEU A 24 -3.27 -10.77 -0.13
N LYS A 25 -3.77 -9.66 -0.65
CA LYS A 25 -5.13 -9.16 -0.46
C LYS A 25 -5.41 -8.64 0.94
N LYS A 26 -4.64 -9.04 1.93
CA LYS A 26 -4.82 -8.60 3.30
C LYS A 26 -3.53 -8.85 4.05
N VAL A 27 -3.17 -7.92 4.91
CA VAL A 27 -2.03 -8.09 5.82
C VAL A 27 -2.48 -7.70 7.21
N MET A 28 -1.73 -8.13 8.20
CA MET A 28 -2.08 -7.85 9.59
C MET A 28 -1.13 -6.84 10.21
N ARG A 29 -1.60 -6.19 11.26
CA ARG A 29 -0.80 -5.23 12.01
C ARG A 29 0.31 -5.97 12.75
N ARG A 30 1.51 -5.42 12.67
CA ARG A 30 2.65 -5.91 13.42
C ARG A 30 3.25 -4.77 14.20
N ASP A 31 4.23 -5.03 15.04
CA ASP A 31 4.82 -4.03 15.91
C ASP A 31 5.40 -2.84 15.14
N ASP A 32 5.99 -3.11 14.00
CA ASP A 32 6.68 -2.08 13.22
C ASP A 32 6.04 -1.79 11.87
N GLY A 33 4.82 -2.24 11.69
CA GLY A 33 4.12 -1.99 10.43
C GLY A 33 3.05 -3.04 10.17
N TYR A 34 3.01 -3.53 8.94
CA TYR A 34 2.05 -4.55 8.53
C TYR A 34 2.76 -5.64 7.75
N GLY A 35 2.23 -6.84 7.84
CA GLY A 35 2.82 -7.95 7.13
C GLY A 35 2.08 -9.25 7.38
N THR A 36 2.81 -10.36 7.28
CA THR A 36 2.29 -11.68 7.54
C THR A 36 2.71 -12.10 8.94
N GLU A 37 2.38 -13.32 9.33
CA GLU A 37 2.80 -13.83 10.63
C GLU A 37 4.31 -13.88 10.77
N SER A 38 5.02 -14.06 9.67
CA SER A 38 6.45 -14.28 9.72
C SER A 38 7.29 -13.03 9.48
N GLU A 39 6.73 -12.00 8.88
CA GLU A 39 7.54 -10.81 8.59
C GLU A 39 6.69 -9.56 8.39
N THR A 40 7.32 -8.42 8.65
CA THR A 40 6.75 -7.11 8.35
C THR A 40 7.36 -6.65 7.03
N PHE A 41 6.52 -6.30 6.06
CA PHE A 41 7.04 -5.78 4.79
C PHE A 41 6.45 -4.44 4.41
N ILE A 42 5.52 -3.91 5.19
CA ILE A 42 5.01 -2.55 5.00
C ILE A 42 5.33 -1.78 6.28
N SER A 43 6.30 -0.89 6.19
CA SER A 43 6.66 -0.09 7.36
C SER A 43 5.52 0.86 7.74
N ASN A 44 5.57 1.40 8.95
CA ASN A 44 4.59 2.39 9.37
C ASN A 44 4.57 3.58 8.42
N ALA A 45 5.73 4.01 7.96
CA ALA A 45 5.82 5.14 7.04
C ALA A 45 5.14 4.82 5.71
N SER A 46 5.40 3.64 5.16
CA SER A 46 4.75 3.22 3.93
C SER A 46 3.24 3.06 4.11
N ALA A 47 2.83 2.51 5.25
CA ALA A 47 1.40 2.35 5.55
C ALA A 47 0.68 3.70 5.56
N VAL A 48 1.28 4.69 6.22
CA VAL A 48 0.71 6.03 6.26
C VAL A 48 0.58 6.59 4.86
N MET A 49 1.62 6.43 4.05
CA MET A 49 1.60 6.95 2.69
C MET A 49 0.53 6.28 1.83
N LEU A 50 0.42 4.96 1.92
CA LEU A 50 -0.60 4.24 1.14
C LEU A 50 -2.01 4.65 1.55
N LYS A 51 -2.25 4.81 2.85
CA LYS A 51 -3.56 5.26 3.33
C LYS A 51 -3.85 6.69 2.90
N LYS A 52 -2.86 7.54 2.98
CA LYS A 52 -3.01 8.95 2.62
C LYS A 52 -3.38 9.11 1.15
N ARG A 53 -2.90 8.22 0.31
CA ARG A 53 -3.19 8.25 -1.12
C ARG A 53 -4.42 7.44 -1.50
N ASN A 54 -5.14 6.92 -0.50
CA ASN A 54 -6.32 6.07 -0.72
C ASN A 54 -5.99 4.79 -1.49
N LEU A 55 -4.79 4.30 -1.34
CA LEU A 55 -4.39 3.04 -1.98
C LEU A 55 -4.59 1.84 -1.06
N ALA A 56 -4.77 2.09 0.23
CA ALA A 56 -5.00 1.04 1.21
C ALA A 56 -5.94 1.54 2.29
N VAL A 57 -6.64 0.61 2.92
CA VAL A 57 -7.55 0.91 4.03
C VAL A 57 -7.32 -0.09 5.14
N THR A 58 -7.65 0.29 6.36
CA THR A 58 -7.51 -0.59 7.51
C THR A 58 -8.88 -0.99 8.03
N GLY A 59 -8.98 -2.21 8.52
CA GLY A 59 -10.23 -2.76 9.03
C GLY A 59 -10.28 -2.78 10.55
N TRP A 60 -11.31 -3.42 11.07
CA TRP A 60 -11.61 -3.45 12.49
C TRP A 60 -10.54 -4.18 13.31
N SER A 61 -9.97 -5.24 12.78
CA SER A 61 -8.98 -6.03 13.48
C SER A 61 -7.57 -5.58 13.15
N ARG A 62 -7.43 -4.34 12.73
CA ARG A 62 -6.15 -3.74 12.40
C ARG A 62 -5.46 -4.40 11.23
N GLU A 63 -6.22 -5.07 10.39
CA GLU A 63 -5.67 -5.57 9.14
C GLU A 63 -5.70 -4.45 8.11
N MET A 64 -4.89 -4.59 7.07
CA MET A 64 -4.84 -3.63 5.98
C MET A 64 -5.19 -4.34 4.68
N TYR A 65 -5.97 -3.67 3.84
CA TYR A 65 -6.40 -4.17 2.54
C TYR A 65 -6.06 -3.14 1.49
N PRO A 66 -5.79 -3.56 0.26
CA PRO A 66 -5.71 -2.57 -0.82
C PRO A 66 -7.11 -2.06 -1.11
N SER A 67 -7.21 -0.77 -1.38
CA SER A 67 -8.47 -0.20 -1.81
C SER A 67 -8.69 -0.53 -3.29
N LYS A 68 -9.87 -0.20 -3.80
CA LYS A 68 -10.14 -0.34 -5.21
C LYS A 68 -9.10 0.41 -6.03
N SER A 69 -8.78 1.65 -5.61
CA SER A 69 -7.74 2.45 -6.26
C SER A 69 -6.37 1.79 -6.15
N GLY A 70 -6.10 1.14 -5.02
CA GLY A 70 -4.83 0.44 -4.82
C GLY A 70 -4.66 -0.70 -5.80
N TYR A 71 -5.69 -1.50 -5.99
CA TYR A 71 -5.66 -2.58 -6.97
C TYR A 71 -5.44 -2.05 -8.37
N ALA A 72 -6.16 -0.99 -8.73
CA ALA A 72 -6.03 -0.40 -10.06
C ALA A 72 -4.63 0.17 -10.29
N PHE A 73 -4.09 0.82 -9.28
CA PHE A 73 -2.75 1.40 -9.36
C PHE A 73 -1.70 0.30 -9.54
N ALA A 74 -1.79 -0.75 -8.74
CA ALA A 74 -0.83 -1.85 -8.81
C ALA A 74 -0.92 -2.57 -10.15
N ALA A 75 -2.14 -2.78 -10.65
CA ALA A 75 -2.34 -3.44 -11.94
C ALA A 75 -1.74 -2.63 -13.07
N ARG A 76 -1.88 -1.30 -12.99
CA ARG A 76 -1.32 -0.43 -14.02
C ARG A 76 0.21 -0.52 -14.05
N ILE A 77 0.83 -0.54 -12.88
CA ILE A 77 2.28 -0.66 -12.81
C ILE A 77 2.75 -1.95 -13.45
N VAL A 78 2.12 -3.05 -13.07
CA VAL A 78 2.48 -4.36 -13.60
C VAL A 78 2.14 -4.47 -15.08
N GLY A 79 0.99 -3.93 -15.44
CA GLY A 79 0.51 -4.03 -16.80
C GLY A 79 1.32 -3.27 -17.83
N THR A 80 2.14 -2.31 -17.40
CA THR A 80 2.95 -1.51 -18.31
C THR A 80 4.34 -2.09 -18.53
N GLN A 81 4.63 -3.19 -17.93
CA GLN A 81 5.94 -3.84 -18.04
C GLN A 81 6.25 -4.36 -19.42
#